data_74c23c2fbb1ff951ebbf0a40456b59f5
#
_entry.id   74c23c2fbb1ff951ebbf0a40456b59f5
#
_cell.length_a   1.000
_cell.length_b   1.000
_cell.length_c   1.000
_cell.angle_alpha   90.00
_cell.angle_beta   90.00
_cell.angle_gamma   90.00
#
_symmetry.space_group_name_H-M   'P 1'
#
loop_
_entity.id
_entity.type
_entity.pdbx_description
1 polymer ?
#
loop_
_entity_poly.entity_id
_entity_poly.type
_entity_poly.pdbx_seq_one_letter_code
_entity_poly.pdbx_strand_id
1 'polypeptide(L)'
;MNFIDTLKSVELVLETNEVPLIIGESGIGKTALAKKLAKENNWSLVVIDGNLLKEGEIGGLPTVENYAGGKTTVYAVHYKLREIDEEITKGKSVLLFIDEINRCEHTVQQELMNLILNREINGYKLDENVKILAAMNPSSKYGSDFDYQVVDMDAAQENRFVWLNMEPDYNQWIKWAIEAGIEQKVIEFISTFPEYLHKINEDDVRATPRSYERVSK
;
A
#
# COMPACT_ATOMS: atom_id res chain seq x y z
N MET A 1 -11.98 -10.89 -2.46
CA MET A 1 -11.12 -11.93 -1.82
C MET A 1 -10.98 -11.59 -0.35
N ASN A 2 -10.94 -12.58 0.56
CA ASN A 2 -10.65 -12.35 1.96
C ASN A 2 -9.14 -12.09 2.20
N PHE A 3 -8.75 -11.74 3.43
CA PHE A 3 -7.37 -11.39 3.78
C PHE A 3 -6.35 -12.50 3.46
N ILE A 4 -6.66 -13.76 3.82
CA ILE A 4 -5.73 -14.89 3.62
C ILE A 4 -5.54 -15.21 2.14
N ASP A 5 -6.63 -15.19 1.37
CA ASP A 5 -6.57 -15.45 -0.06
C ASP A 5 -5.83 -14.31 -0.79
N THR A 6 -6.06 -13.06 -0.37
CA THR A 6 -5.31 -11.90 -0.90
C THR A 6 -3.82 -12.02 -0.60
N LEU A 7 -3.45 -12.40 0.64
CA LEU A 7 -2.05 -12.59 1.02
C LEU A 7 -1.35 -13.61 0.11
N LYS A 8 -1.95 -14.79 -0.07
CA LYS A 8 -1.40 -15.84 -0.95
C LYS A 8 -1.31 -15.40 -2.42
N SER A 9 -2.32 -14.65 -2.89
CA SER A 9 -2.30 -14.14 -4.26
C SER A 9 -1.22 -13.10 -4.46
N VAL A 10 -0.99 -12.21 -3.47
CA VAL A 10 0.11 -11.25 -3.49
C VAL A 10 1.46 -11.97 -3.55
N GLU A 11 1.68 -13.00 -2.73
CA GLU A 11 2.90 -13.81 -2.76
C GLU A 11 3.15 -14.40 -4.15
N LEU A 12 2.14 -15.05 -4.72
CA LEU A 12 2.23 -15.65 -6.04
C LEU A 12 2.55 -14.61 -7.14
N VAL A 13 1.92 -13.44 -7.10
CA VAL A 13 2.20 -12.36 -8.06
C VAL A 13 3.63 -11.85 -7.92
N LEU A 14 4.11 -11.66 -6.69
CA LEU A 14 5.48 -11.19 -6.44
C LEU A 14 6.55 -12.19 -6.90
N GLU A 15 6.24 -13.49 -6.96
CA GLU A 15 7.13 -14.51 -7.52
C GLU A 15 7.31 -14.36 -9.04
N THR A 16 6.33 -13.81 -9.74
CA THR A 16 6.40 -13.56 -11.19
C THR A 16 7.07 -12.23 -11.54
N ASN A 17 7.53 -11.47 -10.55
CA ASN A 17 8.04 -10.10 -10.68
C ASN A 17 7.03 -9.08 -11.22
N GLU A 18 5.74 -9.41 -11.20
CA GLU A 18 4.66 -8.49 -11.45
C GLU A 18 4.32 -7.69 -10.19
N VAL A 19 3.60 -6.57 -10.36
CA VAL A 19 3.23 -5.70 -9.24
C VAL A 19 1.77 -5.94 -8.86
N PRO A 20 1.50 -6.54 -7.68
CA PRO A 20 0.14 -6.66 -7.18
C PRO A 20 -0.39 -5.30 -6.70
N LEU A 21 -1.65 -5.00 -7.03
CA LEU A 21 -2.39 -3.83 -6.57
C LEU A 21 -3.61 -4.30 -5.75
N ILE A 22 -3.57 -4.05 -4.45
CA ILE A 22 -4.69 -4.37 -3.57
C ILE A 22 -5.71 -3.23 -3.62
N ILE A 23 -6.94 -3.57 -3.98
CA ILE A 23 -8.07 -2.66 -3.93
C ILE A 23 -8.98 -3.08 -2.79
N GLY A 24 -9.35 -2.13 -1.97
CA GLY A 24 -10.28 -2.40 -0.88
C GLY A 24 -10.53 -1.18 -0.02
N GLU A 25 -11.64 -1.19 0.67
CA GLU A 25 -12.10 -0.11 1.52
C GLU A 25 -11.07 0.28 2.60
N SER A 26 -11.16 1.50 3.10
CA SER A 26 -10.29 1.95 4.19
C SER A 26 -10.56 1.13 5.47
N GLY A 27 -9.48 0.76 6.18
CA GLY A 27 -9.58 0.08 7.47
C GLY A 27 -9.78 -1.44 7.43
N ILE A 28 -9.80 -2.07 6.25
CA ILE A 28 -9.96 -3.53 6.11
C ILE A 28 -8.69 -4.35 6.31
N GLY A 29 -7.52 -3.70 6.43
CA GLY A 29 -6.27 -4.38 6.75
C GLY A 29 -5.22 -4.45 5.64
N LYS A 30 -5.28 -3.62 4.58
CA LYS A 30 -4.27 -3.60 3.50
C LYS A 30 -2.84 -3.44 4.01
N THR A 31 -2.62 -2.45 4.88
CA THR A 31 -1.30 -2.21 5.51
C THR A 31 -0.90 -3.35 6.46
N ALA A 32 -1.86 -3.98 7.15
CA ALA A 32 -1.61 -5.15 7.99
C ALA A 32 -1.17 -6.36 7.14
N LEU A 33 -1.72 -6.53 5.94
CA LEU A 33 -1.31 -7.55 4.99
C LEU A 33 0.14 -7.36 4.57
N ALA A 34 0.55 -6.15 4.20
CA ALA A 34 1.94 -5.85 3.84
C ALA A 34 2.91 -6.14 5.00
N LYS A 35 2.54 -5.79 6.24
CA LYS A 35 3.33 -6.10 7.44
C LYS A 35 3.47 -7.61 7.67
N LYS A 36 2.36 -8.34 7.53
CA LYS A 36 2.35 -9.80 7.68
C LYS A 36 3.22 -10.47 6.62
N LEU A 37 3.05 -10.08 5.37
CA LEU A 37 3.85 -10.57 4.24
C LEU A 37 5.35 -10.37 4.46
N ALA A 38 5.76 -9.16 4.82
CA ALA A 38 7.16 -8.85 5.07
C ALA A 38 7.73 -9.68 6.24
N LYS A 39 6.95 -9.86 7.31
CA LYS A 39 7.34 -10.68 8.48
C LYS A 39 7.51 -12.16 8.12
N GLU A 40 6.56 -12.75 7.39
CA GLU A 40 6.58 -14.16 7.03
C GLU A 40 7.74 -14.50 6.09
N ASN A 41 8.12 -13.56 5.22
CA ASN A 41 9.21 -13.71 4.27
C ASN A 41 10.57 -13.17 4.78
N ASN A 42 10.63 -12.66 6.01
CA ASN A 42 11.83 -12.01 6.57
C ASN A 42 12.37 -10.85 5.71
N TRP A 43 11.47 -10.08 5.10
CA TRP A 43 11.81 -8.88 4.31
C TRP A 43 11.75 -7.63 5.17
N SER A 44 12.58 -6.64 4.89
CA SER A 44 12.42 -5.29 5.42
C SER A 44 11.26 -4.60 4.74
N LEU A 45 10.35 -4.01 5.54
CA LEU A 45 9.19 -3.29 5.02
C LEU A 45 9.48 -1.79 4.97
N VAL A 46 9.45 -1.21 3.78
CA VAL A 46 9.48 0.24 3.58
C VAL A 46 8.11 0.69 3.07
N VAL A 47 7.51 1.63 3.77
CA VAL A 47 6.16 2.13 3.45
C VAL A 47 6.24 3.54 2.91
N ILE A 48 5.62 3.77 1.77
CA ILE A 48 5.36 5.08 1.19
C ILE A 48 3.83 5.28 1.19
N ASP A 49 3.37 6.36 1.80
CA ASP A 49 1.97 6.77 1.79
C ASP A 49 1.79 7.86 0.72
N GLY A 50 1.10 7.52 -0.36
CA GLY A 50 0.88 8.43 -1.49
C GLY A 50 0.13 9.70 -1.07
N ASN A 51 -0.81 9.59 -0.13
CA ASN A 51 -1.60 10.72 0.35
C ASN A 51 -0.77 11.76 1.13
N LEU A 52 0.41 11.39 1.63
CA LEU A 52 1.30 12.28 2.37
C LEU A 52 2.40 12.91 1.52
N LEU A 53 2.64 12.37 0.31
CA LEU A 53 3.66 12.90 -0.60
C LEU A 53 3.20 14.19 -1.26
N LYS A 54 4.16 15.10 -1.43
CA LYS A 54 4.00 16.31 -2.24
C LYS A 54 4.74 16.18 -3.56
N GLU A 55 4.34 17.00 -4.53
CA GLU A 55 5.00 17.08 -5.84
C GLU A 55 6.52 17.26 -5.70
N GLY A 56 7.28 16.46 -6.44
CA GLY A 56 8.74 16.49 -6.46
C GLY A 56 9.43 15.83 -5.25
N GLU A 57 8.68 15.37 -4.22
CA GLU A 57 9.32 14.75 -3.05
C GLU A 57 9.92 13.39 -3.39
N ILE A 58 9.14 12.48 -3.98
CA ILE A 58 9.64 11.12 -4.28
C ILE A 58 10.68 11.13 -5.40
N GLY A 59 10.52 12.03 -6.37
CA GLY A 59 11.50 12.24 -7.44
C GLY A 59 12.79 12.90 -6.97
N GLY A 60 12.78 13.48 -5.79
CA GLY A 60 13.90 14.17 -5.19
C GLY A 60 14.03 15.63 -5.65
N LEU A 61 14.60 16.45 -4.78
CA LEU A 61 14.84 17.86 -5.08
C LEU A 61 16.03 18.02 -6.04
N PRO A 62 15.91 18.87 -7.09
CA PRO A 62 17.02 19.15 -8.00
C PRO A 62 18.13 19.90 -7.26
N THR A 63 19.35 19.42 -7.40
CA THR A 63 20.58 20.05 -6.91
C THR A 63 21.54 20.27 -8.06
N VAL A 64 22.45 21.22 -7.93
CA VAL A 64 23.45 21.54 -8.96
C VAL A 64 24.80 21.02 -8.52
N GLU A 65 25.40 20.17 -9.32
CA GLU A 65 26.76 19.67 -9.10
C GLU A 65 27.70 20.09 -10.22
N ASN A 66 28.98 20.19 -9.88
CA ASN A 66 30.05 20.48 -10.85
C ASN A 66 30.59 19.19 -11.45
N TYR A 67 30.82 19.16 -12.75
CA TYR A 67 31.51 18.08 -13.44
C TYR A 67 32.54 18.67 -14.44
N ALA A 68 33.35 17.83 -15.06
CA ALA A 68 34.43 18.26 -15.94
C ALA A 68 33.99 19.13 -17.13
N GLY A 69 32.74 19.08 -17.55
CA GLY A 69 32.18 19.89 -18.64
C GLY A 69 31.39 21.13 -18.18
N GLY A 70 31.32 21.41 -16.85
CA GLY A 70 30.57 22.55 -16.31
C GLY A 70 29.68 22.19 -15.11
N LYS A 71 28.41 22.53 -15.18
CA LYS A 71 27.41 22.23 -14.14
C LYS A 71 26.33 21.32 -14.68
N THR A 72 25.85 20.41 -13.85
CA THR A 72 24.73 19.53 -14.16
C THR A 72 23.71 19.55 -13.03
N THR A 73 22.47 19.22 -13.36
CA THR A 73 21.42 19.00 -12.37
C THR A 73 21.40 17.52 -11.98
N VAL A 74 21.46 17.25 -10.69
CA VAL A 74 21.22 15.94 -10.09
C VAL A 74 20.06 16.03 -9.13
N TYR A 75 19.45 14.90 -8.77
CA TYR A 75 18.34 14.86 -7.85
C TYR A 75 18.75 14.21 -6.54
N ALA A 76 18.43 14.85 -5.41
CA ALA A 76 18.67 14.30 -4.09
C ALA A 76 17.72 13.12 -3.86
N VAL A 77 18.24 11.94 -3.54
CA VAL A 77 17.43 10.74 -3.32
C VAL A 77 16.52 10.94 -2.12
N HIS A 78 15.23 10.64 -2.29
CA HIS A 78 14.25 10.70 -1.20
C HIS A 78 14.64 9.74 -0.06
N TYR A 79 14.42 10.15 1.20
CA TYR A 79 14.89 9.40 2.38
C TYR A 79 14.34 7.96 2.43
N LYS A 80 13.12 7.70 1.92
CA LYS A 80 12.56 6.35 1.84
C LYS A 80 13.29 5.46 0.84
N LEU A 81 13.73 6.01 -0.28
CA LEU A 81 14.52 5.27 -1.25
C LEU A 81 15.91 4.96 -0.69
N ARG A 82 16.50 5.89 0.07
CA ARG A 82 17.75 5.64 0.79
C ARG A 82 17.58 4.58 1.89
N GLU A 83 16.44 4.55 2.61
CA GLU A 83 16.12 3.49 3.57
C GLU A 83 16.13 2.11 2.89
N ILE A 84 15.62 2.00 1.66
CA ILE A 84 15.69 0.78 0.85
C ILE A 84 17.16 0.37 0.61
N ASP A 85 17.98 1.29 0.11
CA ASP A 85 19.39 1.01 -0.19
C ASP A 85 20.16 0.57 1.06
N GLU A 86 19.88 1.17 2.21
CA GLU A 86 20.47 0.80 3.50
C GLU A 86 20.11 -0.65 3.90
N GLU A 87 18.87 -1.09 3.70
CA GLU A 87 18.44 -2.45 4.00
C GLU A 87 19.02 -3.47 2.99
N ILE A 88 19.06 -3.13 1.71
CA ILE A 88 19.71 -3.95 0.67
C ILE A 88 21.21 -4.12 0.99
N THR A 89 21.90 -3.05 1.40
CA THR A 89 23.33 -3.10 1.78
C THR A 89 23.57 -4.04 2.97
N LYS A 90 22.59 -4.21 3.85
CA LYS A 90 22.62 -5.20 4.96
C LYS A 90 22.34 -6.63 4.50
N GLY A 91 22.13 -6.85 3.20
CA GLY A 91 21.85 -8.18 2.62
C GLY A 91 20.40 -8.64 2.78
N LYS A 92 19.47 -7.71 3.05
CA LYS A 92 18.04 -8.03 3.17
C LYS A 92 17.30 -7.77 1.87
N SER A 93 16.29 -8.59 1.59
CA SER A 93 15.26 -8.25 0.61
C SER A 93 14.31 -7.21 1.20
N VAL A 94 13.77 -6.35 0.37
CA VAL A 94 12.87 -5.26 0.77
C VAL A 94 11.51 -5.42 0.11
N LEU A 95 10.45 -5.25 0.91
CA LEU A 95 9.10 -5.02 0.41
C LEU A 95 8.82 -3.51 0.45
N LEU A 96 8.78 -2.88 -0.72
CA LEU A 96 8.29 -1.52 -0.88
C LEU A 96 6.76 -1.55 -0.99
N PHE A 97 6.08 -1.08 0.05
CA PHE A 97 4.64 -0.97 0.08
C PHE A 97 4.21 0.47 -0.17
N ILE A 98 3.49 0.70 -1.26
CA ILE A 98 2.97 2.02 -1.65
C ILE A 98 1.47 2.02 -1.35
N ASP A 99 1.09 2.69 -0.27
CA ASP A 99 -0.31 2.79 0.15
C ASP A 99 -0.96 4.05 -0.43
N GLU A 100 -2.28 4.00 -0.61
CA GLU A 100 -3.11 5.12 -1.06
C GLU A 100 -2.64 5.78 -2.37
N ILE A 101 -2.15 4.96 -3.33
CA ILE A 101 -1.55 5.44 -4.59
C ILE A 101 -2.50 6.33 -5.42
N ASN A 102 -3.80 6.21 -5.23
CA ASN A 102 -4.81 7.02 -5.93
C ASN A 102 -5.33 8.21 -5.10
N ARG A 103 -4.74 8.50 -3.95
CA ARG A 103 -5.12 9.66 -3.10
C ARG A 103 -4.08 10.78 -3.10
N CYS A 104 -3.09 10.69 -3.95
CA CYS A 104 -2.11 11.74 -4.16
C CYS A 104 -2.50 12.66 -5.32
N GLU A 105 -1.81 13.77 -5.45
CA GLU A 105 -1.92 14.64 -6.62
C GLU A 105 -1.49 13.89 -7.90
N HIS A 106 -2.02 14.27 -9.05
CA HIS A 106 -1.76 13.58 -10.31
C HIS A 106 -0.26 13.52 -10.67
N THR A 107 0.48 14.59 -10.40
CA THR A 107 1.94 14.65 -10.61
C THR A 107 2.69 13.65 -9.74
N VAL A 108 2.31 13.53 -8.47
CA VAL A 108 2.86 12.54 -7.52
C VAL A 108 2.52 11.12 -7.97
N GLN A 109 1.29 10.90 -8.44
CA GLN A 109 0.88 9.60 -8.97
C GLN A 109 1.75 9.20 -10.17
N GLN A 110 2.04 10.11 -11.09
CA GLN A 110 2.93 9.86 -12.22
C GLN A 110 4.37 9.53 -11.78
N GLU A 111 4.89 10.23 -10.78
CA GLU A 111 6.22 9.95 -10.20
C GLU A 111 6.26 8.55 -9.57
N LEU A 112 5.24 8.18 -8.79
CA LEU A 112 5.12 6.84 -8.21
C LEU A 112 4.98 5.77 -9.28
N MET A 113 4.22 6.03 -10.35
CA MET A 113 4.10 5.11 -11.48
C MET A 113 5.45 4.86 -12.17
N ASN A 114 6.28 5.89 -12.36
CA ASN A 114 7.63 5.71 -12.89
C ASN A 114 8.47 4.80 -11.98
N LEU A 115 8.44 5.03 -10.68
CA LEU A 115 9.15 4.21 -9.71
C LEU A 115 8.67 2.74 -9.73
N ILE A 116 7.36 2.53 -9.82
CA ILE A 116 6.75 1.20 -9.82
C ILE A 116 7.04 0.46 -11.13
N LEU A 117 6.77 1.11 -12.26
CA LEU A 117 6.74 0.45 -13.56
C LEU A 117 8.10 0.36 -14.22
N ASN A 118 8.92 1.40 -14.07
CA ASN A 118 10.25 1.48 -14.65
C ASN A 118 11.33 1.12 -13.66
N ARG A 119 10.99 0.97 -12.37
CA ARG A 119 11.93 0.75 -11.25
C ARG A 119 13.01 1.83 -11.19
N GLU A 120 12.69 3.02 -11.71
CA GLU A 120 13.62 4.15 -11.81
C GLU A 120 12.87 5.48 -11.68
N ILE A 121 13.48 6.45 -11.02
CA ILE A 121 13.00 7.83 -10.92
C ILE A 121 14.17 8.80 -10.85
N ASN A 122 14.22 9.78 -11.78
CA ASN A 122 15.24 10.84 -11.82
C ASN A 122 16.70 10.34 -11.64
N GLY A 123 17.01 9.18 -12.26
CA GLY A 123 18.33 8.55 -12.18
C GLY A 123 18.55 7.62 -11.00
N TYR A 124 17.65 7.60 -10.01
CA TYR A 124 17.64 6.58 -8.98
C TYR A 124 17.03 5.28 -9.51
N LYS A 125 17.68 4.14 -9.28
CA LYS A 125 17.23 2.81 -9.70
C LYS A 125 16.98 1.92 -8.49
N LEU A 126 15.80 1.30 -8.44
CA LEU A 126 15.48 0.28 -7.44
C LEU A 126 16.29 -1.00 -7.69
N ASP A 127 16.87 -1.54 -6.63
CA ASP A 127 17.56 -2.83 -6.65
C ASP A 127 16.60 -3.97 -7.03
N GLU A 128 17.11 -5.01 -7.71
CA GLU A 128 16.33 -6.16 -8.16
C GLU A 128 15.68 -6.93 -7.00
N ASN A 129 16.30 -6.92 -5.82
CA ASN A 129 15.78 -7.56 -4.60
C ASN A 129 14.63 -6.80 -3.92
N VAL A 130 14.21 -5.65 -4.47
CA VAL A 130 13.04 -4.92 -3.99
C VAL A 130 11.77 -5.50 -4.63
N LYS A 131 10.87 -6.01 -3.80
CA LYS A 131 9.51 -6.38 -4.20
C LYS A 131 8.60 -5.17 -4.01
N ILE A 132 7.68 -4.93 -4.94
CA ILE A 132 6.75 -3.80 -4.89
C ILE A 132 5.33 -4.31 -4.71
N LEU A 133 4.63 -3.76 -3.73
CA LEU A 133 3.21 -3.98 -3.48
C LEU A 133 2.51 -2.62 -3.42
N ALA A 134 1.48 -2.43 -4.21
CA ALA A 134 0.68 -1.21 -4.17
C ALA A 134 -0.71 -1.46 -3.57
N ALA A 135 -1.30 -0.41 -2.99
CA ALA A 135 -2.67 -0.45 -2.50
C ALA A 135 -3.41 0.85 -2.79
N MET A 136 -4.70 0.73 -3.00
CA MET A 136 -5.59 1.87 -3.19
C MET A 136 -6.96 1.64 -2.58
N ASN A 137 -7.71 2.72 -2.41
CA ASN A 137 -9.13 2.67 -2.10
C ASN A 137 -9.94 2.59 -3.40
N PRO A 138 -11.08 1.88 -3.41
CA PRO A 138 -11.93 1.84 -4.60
C PRO A 138 -12.48 3.24 -4.91
N SER A 139 -12.68 3.55 -6.19
CA SER A 139 -13.42 4.72 -6.64
C SER A 139 -14.77 4.31 -7.20
N SER A 140 -15.62 5.29 -7.53
CA SER A 140 -16.89 5.04 -8.22
C SER A 140 -16.70 4.29 -9.53
N LYS A 141 -15.58 4.50 -10.23
CA LYS A 141 -15.17 3.74 -11.43
C LYS A 141 -14.99 2.24 -11.16
N TYR A 142 -14.61 1.86 -9.93
CA TYR A 142 -14.36 0.48 -9.53
C TYR A 142 -15.46 -0.09 -8.61
N GLY A 143 -16.66 0.50 -8.64
CA GLY A 143 -17.83 -0.02 -7.95
C GLY A 143 -17.95 0.34 -6.47
N SER A 144 -17.26 1.40 -6.04
CA SER A 144 -17.48 1.95 -4.69
C SER A 144 -18.75 2.79 -4.65
N ASP A 145 -19.59 2.55 -3.65
CA ASP A 145 -20.73 3.43 -3.30
C ASP A 145 -20.25 4.73 -2.60
N PHE A 146 -18.92 4.89 -2.43
CA PHE A 146 -18.33 6.02 -1.70
C PHE A 146 -17.63 6.98 -2.65
N ASP A 147 -17.82 8.26 -2.39
CA ASP A 147 -17.12 9.35 -3.05
C ASP A 147 -15.75 9.56 -2.34
N TYR A 148 -14.78 8.69 -2.66
CA TYR A 148 -13.39 8.94 -2.31
C TYR A 148 -12.84 10.01 -3.25
N GLN A 149 -12.20 11.05 -2.70
CA GLN A 149 -11.38 11.95 -3.50
C GLN A 149 -10.15 11.17 -3.99
N VAL A 150 -10.22 10.63 -5.18
CA VAL A 150 -9.17 9.79 -5.77
C VAL A 150 -8.89 10.24 -7.21
N VAL A 151 -7.66 10.03 -7.64
CA VAL A 151 -7.23 10.23 -9.02
C VAL A 151 -7.27 8.88 -9.71
N ASP A 152 -8.11 8.75 -10.73
CA ASP A 152 -8.20 7.53 -11.52
C ASP A 152 -6.93 7.30 -12.35
N MET A 153 -6.52 6.05 -12.44
CA MET A 153 -5.45 5.64 -13.33
C MET A 153 -5.91 5.61 -14.77
N ASP A 154 -5.02 5.89 -15.70
CA ASP A 154 -5.27 5.64 -17.11
C ASP A 154 -5.16 4.13 -17.45
N ALA A 155 -5.70 3.74 -18.62
CA ALA A 155 -5.72 2.33 -19.03
C ALA A 155 -4.31 1.72 -19.17
N ALA A 156 -3.28 2.51 -19.50
CA ALA A 156 -1.92 2.02 -19.62
C ALA A 156 -1.30 1.72 -18.25
N GLN A 157 -1.62 2.53 -17.25
CA GLN A 157 -1.23 2.32 -15.87
C GLN A 157 -1.95 1.09 -15.30
N GLU A 158 -3.28 1.01 -15.51
CA GLU A 158 -4.11 -0.11 -15.05
C GLU A 158 -3.59 -1.47 -15.52
N ASN A 159 -3.22 -1.59 -16.78
CA ASN A 159 -2.76 -2.85 -17.39
C ASN A 159 -1.39 -3.36 -16.87
N ARG A 160 -0.71 -2.59 -16.04
CA ARG A 160 0.60 -2.94 -15.50
C ARG A 160 0.56 -3.48 -14.08
N PHE A 161 -0.64 -3.63 -13.52
CA PHE A 161 -0.86 -4.21 -12.21
C PHE A 161 -1.64 -5.52 -12.30
N VAL A 162 -1.38 -6.41 -11.37
CA VAL A 162 -2.28 -7.52 -11.09
C VAL A 162 -3.26 -7.10 -10.00
N TRP A 163 -4.50 -6.92 -10.37
CA TRP A 163 -5.56 -6.37 -9.53
C TRP A 163 -6.13 -7.40 -8.57
N LEU A 164 -6.13 -7.10 -7.28
CA LEU A 164 -6.58 -7.98 -6.22
C LEU A 164 -7.62 -7.25 -5.35
N ASN A 165 -8.89 -7.58 -5.53
CA ASN A 165 -9.96 -7.00 -4.73
C ASN A 165 -10.03 -7.68 -3.36
N MET A 166 -9.75 -6.92 -2.31
CA MET A 166 -9.79 -7.39 -0.93
C MET A 166 -11.07 -6.92 -0.24
N GLU A 167 -11.74 -7.84 0.42
CA GLU A 167 -12.97 -7.61 1.18
C GLU A 167 -12.83 -8.13 2.60
N PRO A 168 -13.46 -7.50 3.58
CA PRO A 168 -13.46 -7.98 4.95
C PRO A 168 -14.24 -9.30 5.07
N ASP A 169 -13.68 -10.23 5.83
CA ASP A 169 -14.32 -11.51 6.17
C ASP A 169 -14.41 -11.63 7.69
N TYR A 170 -15.63 -11.73 8.22
CA TYR A 170 -15.84 -11.72 9.66
C TYR A 170 -15.26 -12.96 10.35
N ASN A 171 -15.28 -14.15 9.71
CA ASN A 171 -14.73 -15.36 10.29
C ASN A 171 -13.22 -15.28 10.46
N GLN A 172 -12.53 -14.70 9.47
CA GLN A 172 -11.10 -14.46 9.56
C GLN A 172 -10.77 -13.36 10.58
N TRP A 173 -11.60 -12.31 10.62
CA TRP A 173 -11.44 -11.25 11.60
C TRP A 173 -11.60 -11.76 13.03
N ILE A 174 -12.61 -12.58 13.31
CA ILE A 174 -12.82 -13.20 14.64
C ILE A 174 -11.61 -14.03 15.07
N LYS A 175 -11.08 -14.88 14.18
CA LYS A 175 -9.88 -15.68 14.49
C LYS A 175 -8.69 -14.80 14.85
N TRP A 176 -8.43 -13.79 14.01
CA TRP A 176 -7.39 -12.81 14.26
C TRP A 176 -7.63 -12.03 15.56
N ALA A 177 -8.86 -11.61 15.83
CA ALA A 177 -9.21 -10.83 17.01
C ALA A 177 -8.95 -11.59 18.32
N ILE A 178 -9.22 -12.90 18.34
CA ILE A 178 -8.90 -13.77 19.47
C ILE A 178 -7.37 -13.85 19.67
N GLU A 179 -6.61 -14.09 18.62
CA GLU A 179 -5.14 -14.17 18.66
C GLU A 179 -4.50 -12.82 19.04
N ALA A 180 -5.07 -11.70 18.60
CA ALA A 180 -4.61 -10.36 18.87
C ALA A 180 -5.00 -9.84 20.26
N GLY A 181 -5.82 -10.57 21.02
CA GLY A 181 -6.29 -10.19 22.33
C GLY A 181 -7.29 -9.03 22.34
N ILE A 182 -8.12 -8.95 21.29
CA ILE A 182 -9.23 -8.00 21.23
C ILE A 182 -10.22 -8.29 22.36
N GLU A 183 -10.79 -7.23 22.97
CA GLU A 183 -11.72 -7.38 24.09
C GLU A 183 -12.89 -8.30 23.71
N GLN A 184 -13.20 -9.23 24.61
CA GLN A 184 -14.21 -10.27 24.40
C GLN A 184 -15.57 -9.71 23.99
N LYS A 185 -16.02 -8.59 24.60
CA LYS A 185 -17.29 -7.95 24.26
C LYS A 185 -17.37 -7.48 22.79
N VAL A 186 -16.23 -7.03 22.25
CA VAL A 186 -16.15 -6.62 20.84
C VAL A 186 -16.22 -7.85 19.94
N ILE A 187 -15.56 -8.94 20.30
CA ILE A 187 -15.62 -10.23 19.59
C ILE A 187 -17.05 -10.78 19.59
N GLU A 188 -17.70 -10.81 20.77
CA GLU A 188 -19.08 -11.27 20.94
C GLU A 188 -20.07 -10.44 20.11
N PHE A 189 -19.90 -9.11 20.08
CA PHE A 189 -20.72 -8.22 19.28
C PHE A 189 -20.63 -8.55 17.79
N ILE A 190 -19.42 -8.67 17.24
CA ILE A 190 -19.22 -8.99 15.82
C ILE A 190 -19.63 -10.43 15.50
N SER A 191 -19.46 -11.36 16.43
CA SER A 191 -19.94 -12.75 16.25
C SER A 191 -21.44 -12.83 16.18
N THR A 192 -22.15 -11.96 16.90
CA THR A 192 -23.61 -11.90 16.91
C THR A 192 -24.16 -11.11 15.72
N PHE A 193 -23.46 -10.06 15.32
CA PHE A 193 -23.84 -9.14 14.26
C PHE A 193 -22.73 -8.96 13.22
N PRO A 194 -22.42 -9.98 12.39
CA PRO A 194 -21.31 -9.95 11.43
C PRO A 194 -21.36 -8.79 10.42
N GLU A 195 -22.57 -8.36 10.07
CA GLU A 195 -22.82 -7.26 9.13
C GLU A 195 -22.25 -5.90 9.62
N TYR A 196 -22.02 -5.77 10.92
CA TYR A 196 -21.44 -4.54 11.48
C TYR A 196 -19.92 -4.47 11.39
N LEU A 197 -19.24 -5.57 11.03
CA LEU A 197 -17.77 -5.55 10.86
C LEU A 197 -17.33 -4.51 9.82
N HIS A 198 -18.14 -4.35 8.78
CA HIS A 198 -17.90 -3.37 7.71
C HIS A 198 -19.24 -2.78 7.27
N LYS A 199 -19.78 -1.86 8.07
CA LYS A 199 -21.08 -1.24 7.82
C LYS A 199 -20.94 0.24 7.58
N ILE A 200 -21.68 0.70 6.58
CA ILE A 200 -21.89 2.09 6.29
C ILE A 200 -23.17 2.53 7.01
N ASN A 201 -23.08 3.55 7.82
CA ASN A 201 -24.25 4.20 8.41
C ASN A 201 -24.66 5.41 7.55
N GLU A 202 -25.93 5.79 7.64
CA GLU A 202 -26.50 6.94 6.92
C GLU A 202 -25.77 8.27 7.22
N ASP A 203 -25.07 8.37 8.37
CA ASP A 203 -24.32 9.54 8.83
C ASP A 203 -22.83 9.52 8.44
N ASP A 204 -22.42 8.80 7.41
CA ASP A 204 -21.02 8.65 6.97
C ASP A 204 -20.03 8.08 8.01
N VAL A 205 -20.50 7.68 9.18
CA VAL A 205 -19.66 7.01 10.19
C VAL A 205 -19.53 5.54 9.85
N ARG A 206 -18.31 5.14 9.54
CA ARG A 206 -18.01 3.78 9.08
C ARG A 206 -17.51 2.89 10.21
N ALA A 207 -18.19 1.77 10.42
CA ALA A 207 -17.64 0.66 11.20
C ALA A 207 -16.67 -0.13 10.29
N THR A 208 -15.46 -0.37 10.75
CA THR A 208 -14.42 -1.11 10.03
C THR A 208 -13.66 -2.03 10.98
N PRO A 209 -12.96 -3.07 10.48
CA PRO A 209 -12.05 -3.87 11.30
C PRO A 209 -11.10 -3.05 12.18
N ARG A 210 -10.57 -1.93 11.66
CA ARG A 210 -9.70 -1.01 12.39
C ARG A 210 -10.42 -0.27 13.53
N SER A 211 -11.69 0.13 13.35
CA SER A 211 -12.43 0.84 14.39
C SER A 211 -12.70 -0.07 15.59
N TYR A 212 -13.00 -1.35 15.38
CA TYR A 212 -13.18 -2.33 16.44
C TYR A 212 -11.88 -2.63 17.19
N GLU A 213 -10.75 -2.69 16.49
CA GLU A 213 -9.44 -2.78 17.14
C GLU A 213 -9.18 -1.58 18.07
N ARG A 214 -9.55 -0.37 17.65
CA ARG A 214 -9.39 0.85 18.46
C ARG A 214 -10.30 0.89 19.68
N VAL A 215 -11.54 0.44 19.56
CA VAL A 215 -12.49 0.38 20.67
C VAL A 215 -12.06 -0.62 21.75
N SER A 216 -11.30 -1.64 21.35
CA SER A 216 -10.76 -2.66 22.26
C SER A 216 -9.54 -2.21 23.07
N LYS A 217 -8.89 -1.10 22.70
CA LYS A 217 -7.71 -0.52 23.39
C LYS A 217 -8.14 0.54 24.39
#